data_f60c7de60e2c9c4332df46ec4ab20b3a
#
_entry.id   f60c7de60e2c9c4332df46ec4ab20b3a
#
_cell.length_a   1.000
_cell.length_b   1.000
_cell.length_c   1.000
_cell.angle_alpha   90.00
_cell.angle_beta   90.00
_cell.angle_gamma   90.00
#
_symmetry.space_group_name_H-M   'P 1'
#
loop_
_entity.id
_entity.type
_entity.pdbx_description
1 polymer ?
#
loop_
_entity_poly.entity_id
_entity_poly.type
_entity_poly.pdbx_seq_one_letter_code
_entity_poly.pdbx_strand_id
1 'polypeptide(L)'
;LLIVPNAARPTTMRIRNARLRAYTEKEREQARLKTERERREKQLNADIEVYLKKNYPCEVSRVTVNDDRVEVSGDIKGMPGEVYLCEVPMFRELTEKDFLTVQRVKGPKKFKADFDRYAEVDGQRYDRLYSRWVLAQKSQNGMLICSHGHYADDVKAKYDLPREVPASKKGIGGFGANRFASDLDSLDITSVTVNMWLGFMSLTPSDDAIPFDYNGRTYYADRKAIEGFDKTLQYTAARDVIVNAIVLIAPERSFADKAAGRLFEHPDFDPAGIYTMPNMTTLESLNLYAAAIDFLAERYSRPDKKYGRVHHWIAHNEVDAGWVWTNAGIK
;
A
#
# COMPACT_ATOMS: atom_id res chain seq x y z
N LEU A 1 18.15 -24.84 21.55
CA LEU A 1 16.69 -24.97 21.60
C LEU A 1 16.25 -25.83 20.41
N LEU A 2 15.61 -26.94 20.70
CA LEU A 2 15.10 -27.83 19.67
C LEU A 2 13.68 -27.38 19.36
N ILE A 3 13.45 -26.79 18.18
CA ILE A 3 12.11 -26.43 17.74
C ILE A 3 11.60 -27.59 16.88
N VAL A 4 10.59 -28.30 17.37
CA VAL A 4 9.85 -29.26 16.57
C VAL A 4 8.70 -28.51 15.91
N PRO A 5 8.72 -28.34 14.57
CA PRO A 5 7.61 -27.66 13.90
C PRO A 5 6.33 -28.48 14.08
N ASN A 6 5.24 -27.79 14.40
CA ASN A 6 3.84 -28.25 14.54
C ASN A 6 3.60 -29.71 14.12
N ALA A 7 3.82 -30.65 15.01
CA ALA A 7 3.43 -32.02 14.79
C ALA A 7 2.00 -32.20 15.30
N ALA A 8 1.06 -32.44 14.41
CA ALA A 8 -0.34 -32.77 14.74
C ALA A 8 -0.50 -34.10 15.51
N ARG A 9 0.61 -34.80 15.81
CA ARG A 9 0.66 -36.06 16.57
C ARG A 9 1.95 -36.09 17.39
N PRO A 10 1.99 -36.81 18.54
CA PRO A 10 3.20 -37.03 19.30
C PRO A 10 4.28 -37.62 18.41
N THR A 11 5.38 -36.88 18.23
CA THR A 11 6.50 -37.29 17.37
C THR A 11 7.72 -37.53 18.25
N THR A 12 8.33 -38.71 18.17
CA THR A 12 9.59 -39.00 18.82
C THR A 12 10.73 -38.69 17.88
N MET A 13 11.59 -37.74 18.25
CA MET A 13 12.80 -37.43 17.50
C MET A 13 14.02 -38.04 18.19
N ARG A 14 14.82 -38.83 17.45
CA ARG A 14 16.10 -39.34 17.91
C ARG A 14 17.22 -38.47 17.34
N ILE A 15 17.95 -37.79 18.22
CA ILE A 15 19.12 -37.01 17.85
C ILE A 15 20.34 -37.87 17.97
N ARG A 16 21.08 -38.07 16.88
CA ARG A 16 22.40 -38.69 16.87
C ARG A 16 23.44 -37.60 16.61
N ASN A 17 24.48 -37.57 17.43
CA ASN A 17 25.64 -36.66 17.25
C ASN A 17 25.32 -35.16 17.39
N ALA A 18 24.59 -34.75 18.42
CA ALA A 18 24.47 -33.34 18.76
C ALA A 18 25.84 -32.78 19.20
N ARG A 19 26.30 -31.72 18.54
CA ARG A 19 27.50 -30.98 18.92
C ARG A 19 27.13 -29.53 19.22
N LEU A 20 27.50 -29.03 20.39
CA LEU A 20 27.48 -27.63 20.70
C LEU A 20 28.74 -26.95 20.17
N ARG A 21 28.61 -25.86 19.47
CA ARG A 21 29.70 -24.99 19.05
C ARG A 21 29.40 -23.53 19.37
N ALA A 22 30.42 -22.72 19.50
CA ALA A 22 30.23 -21.28 19.58
C ALA A 22 29.67 -20.76 18.26
N TYR A 23 28.88 -19.69 18.34
CA TYR A 23 28.45 -18.98 17.17
C TYR A 23 29.63 -18.50 16.34
N THR A 24 29.52 -18.62 15.02
CA THR A 24 30.42 -17.98 14.09
C THR A 24 30.25 -16.44 14.19
N GLU A 25 31.20 -15.70 13.68
CA GLU A 25 31.14 -14.24 13.65
C GLU A 25 29.91 -13.75 12.90
N LYS A 26 29.57 -14.38 11.76
CA LYS A 26 28.36 -14.12 10.98
C LYS A 26 27.07 -14.36 11.78
N GLU A 27 26.99 -15.46 12.53
CA GLU A 27 25.82 -15.79 13.35
C GLU A 27 25.67 -14.81 14.54
N ARG A 28 26.78 -14.37 15.14
CA ARG A 28 26.75 -13.34 16.18
C ARG A 28 26.26 -12.01 15.64
N GLU A 29 26.75 -11.61 14.46
CA GLU A 29 26.31 -10.36 13.81
C GLU A 29 24.81 -10.44 13.44
N GLN A 30 24.35 -11.55 12.87
CA GLN A 30 22.92 -11.74 12.60
C GLN A 30 22.06 -11.69 13.87
N ALA A 31 22.51 -12.31 14.96
CA ALA A 31 21.81 -12.26 16.24
C ALA A 31 21.77 -10.83 16.81
N ARG A 32 22.88 -10.08 16.68
CA ARG A 32 22.94 -8.67 17.09
C ARG A 32 21.96 -7.81 16.31
N LEU A 33 21.98 -7.90 14.98
CA LEU A 33 21.07 -7.15 14.10
C LEU A 33 19.61 -7.51 14.37
N LYS A 34 19.30 -8.78 14.60
CA LYS A 34 17.95 -9.22 14.98
C LYS A 34 17.49 -8.57 16.30
N THR A 35 18.33 -8.61 17.33
CA THR A 35 18.01 -8.01 18.65
C THR A 35 17.83 -6.50 18.53
N GLU A 36 18.64 -5.82 17.73
CA GLU A 36 18.54 -4.38 17.52
C GLU A 36 17.26 -4.01 16.78
N ARG A 37 16.88 -4.80 15.76
CA ARG A 37 15.62 -4.65 15.05
C ARG A 37 14.41 -4.84 15.98
N GLU A 38 14.38 -5.92 16.77
CA GLU A 38 13.30 -6.20 17.74
C GLU A 38 13.17 -5.07 18.77
N ARG A 39 14.29 -4.51 19.22
CA ARG A 39 14.28 -3.36 20.15
C ARG A 39 13.71 -2.12 19.48
N ARG A 40 14.12 -1.82 18.22
CA ARG A 40 13.63 -0.67 17.45
C ARG A 40 12.12 -0.79 17.21
N GLU A 41 11.63 -1.96 16.80
CA GLU A 41 10.19 -2.22 16.62
C GLU A 41 9.39 -2.04 17.90
N LYS A 42 9.88 -2.59 19.02
CA LYS A 42 9.21 -2.43 20.31
C LYS A 42 9.10 -0.96 20.72
N GLN A 43 10.17 -0.18 20.50
CA GLN A 43 10.16 1.26 20.80
C GLN A 43 9.17 1.99 19.87
N LEU A 44 9.22 1.73 18.56
CA LEU A 44 8.32 2.33 17.58
C LEU A 44 6.85 2.05 17.90
N ASN A 45 6.50 0.80 18.23
CA ASN A 45 5.15 0.43 18.62
C ASN A 45 4.68 1.18 19.88
N ALA A 46 5.55 1.33 20.87
CA ALA A 46 5.24 2.09 22.08
C ALA A 46 5.02 3.59 21.75
N ASP A 47 5.84 4.17 20.90
CA ASP A 47 5.72 5.57 20.47
C ASP A 47 4.43 5.81 19.66
N ILE A 48 4.08 4.86 18.78
CA ILE A 48 2.82 4.88 18.03
C ILE A 48 1.60 4.81 18.97
N GLU A 49 1.62 3.92 19.96
CA GLU A 49 0.54 3.84 20.95
C GLU A 49 0.37 5.15 21.74
N VAL A 50 1.45 5.74 22.17
CA VAL A 50 1.44 7.04 22.86
C VAL A 50 0.86 8.12 21.95
N TYR A 51 1.29 8.16 20.70
CA TYR A 51 0.80 9.11 19.70
C TYR A 51 -0.70 8.96 19.43
N LEU A 52 -1.18 7.73 19.23
CA LEU A 52 -2.59 7.45 18.94
C LEU A 52 -3.54 7.75 20.12
N LYS A 53 -3.10 7.54 21.34
CA LYS A 53 -3.89 7.79 22.57
C LYS A 53 -3.87 9.25 23.01
N LYS A 54 -2.99 10.07 22.45
CA LYS A 54 -2.81 11.45 22.87
C LYS A 54 -3.91 12.34 22.29
N ASN A 55 -4.54 13.15 23.15
CA ASN A 55 -5.41 14.23 22.73
C ASN A 55 -4.56 15.44 22.34
N TYR A 56 -4.68 15.86 21.10
CA TYR A 56 -3.99 17.03 20.59
C TYR A 56 -4.90 18.27 20.56
N PRO A 57 -4.36 19.47 20.84
CA PRO A 57 -5.16 20.70 20.82
C PRO A 57 -5.42 21.22 19.40
N CYS A 58 -4.66 20.76 18.41
CA CYS A 58 -4.79 21.14 17.00
C CYS A 58 -5.30 19.96 16.18
N GLU A 59 -5.89 20.28 15.02
CA GLU A 59 -6.45 19.29 14.11
C GLU A 59 -6.23 19.72 12.65
N VAL A 60 -5.73 18.81 11.81
CA VAL A 60 -5.92 18.88 10.37
C VAL A 60 -7.25 18.21 10.11
N SER A 61 -8.24 18.98 9.67
CA SER A 61 -9.63 18.50 9.56
C SER A 61 -10.05 18.11 8.15
N ARG A 62 -9.32 18.57 7.13
CA ARG A 62 -9.61 18.23 5.73
C ARG A 62 -8.39 18.41 4.84
N VAL A 63 -8.20 17.44 3.96
CA VAL A 63 -7.20 17.46 2.87
C VAL A 63 -7.92 17.10 1.57
N THR A 64 -7.94 18.03 0.61
CA THR A 64 -8.57 17.84 -0.71
C THR A 64 -7.52 17.86 -1.79
N VAL A 65 -7.51 16.84 -2.66
CA VAL A 65 -6.59 16.71 -3.77
C VAL A 65 -7.33 16.85 -5.10
N ASN A 66 -6.96 17.89 -5.86
CA ASN A 66 -7.43 18.14 -7.21
C ASN A 66 -6.38 17.70 -8.25
N ASP A 67 -6.57 18.07 -9.52
CA ASP A 67 -5.66 17.66 -10.60
C ASP A 67 -4.23 18.19 -10.40
N ASP A 68 -4.09 19.42 -9.87
CA ASP A 68 -2.85 20.17 -9.76
C ASP A 68 -2.57 20.74 -8.34
N ARG A 69 -3.55 20.68 -7.44
CA ARG A 69 -3.47 21.30 -6.12
C ARG A 69 -3.84 20.37 -4.98
N VAL A 70 -3.26 20.63 -3.81
CA VAL A 70 -3.65 20.03 -2.52
C VAL A 70 -4.01 21.15 -1.57
N GLU A 71 -5.24 21.14 -1.09
CA GLU A 71 -5.75 22.07 -0.09
C GLU A 71 -5.80 21.39 1.27
N VAL A 72 -5.20 22.01 2.28
CA VAL A 72 -5.17 21.51 3.65
C VAL A 72 -5.79 22.54 4.58
N SER A 73 -6.73 22.12 5.39
CA SER A 73 -7.39 23.01 6.37
C SER A 73 -7.57 22.34 7.74
N GLY A 74 -7.75 23.17 8.77
CA GLY A 74 -7.90 22.64 10.12
C GLY A 74 -8.02 23.73 11.19
N ASP A 75 -7.92 23.28 12.43
CA ASP A 75 -8.08 24.10 13.63
C ASP A 75 -6.77 24.14 14.46
N ILE A 76 -6.43 25.35 14.95
CA ILE A 76 -5.26 25.62 15.81
C ILE A 76 -5.65 26.30 17.12
N LYS A 77 -6.84 26.00 17.63
CA LYS A 77 -7.42 26.64 18.80
C LYS A 77 -6.56 26.51 20.05
N GLY A 78 -6.34 27.63 20.71
CA GLY A 78 -5.73 27.65 22.06
C GLY A 78 -4.24 27.37 22.14
N MET A 79 -3.54 27.32 20.99
CA MET A 79 -2.11 27.10 20.99
C MET A 79 -1.34 28.44 21.19
N PRO A 80 -0.52 28.57 22.23
CA PRO A 80 0.39 29.69 22.34
C PRO A 80 1.55 29.54 21.34
N GLY A 81 1.90 30.64 20.66
CA GLY A 81 3.04 30.68 19.74
C GLY A 81 2.72 30.28 18.31
N GLU A 82 3.77 30.04 17.54
CA GLU A 82 3.66 29.76 16.11
C GLU A 82 3.39 28.27 15.84
N VAL A 83 2.39 28.00 15.02
CA VAL A 83 2.04 26.67 14.56
C VAL A 83 2.45 26.53 13.09
N TYR A 84 2.96 25.37 12.74
CA TYR A 84 3.42 25.03 11.40
C TYR A 84 2.64 23.80 10.90
N LEU A 85 2.21 23.87 9.65
CA LEU A 85 1.74 22.71 8.90
C LEU A 85 2.98 22.00 8.33
N CYS A 86 3.10 20.71 8.63
CA CYS A 86 4.21 19.87 8.23
C CYS A 86 3.71 18.73 7.35
N GLU A 87 4.40 18.52 6.24
CA GLU A 87 4.12 17.44 5.31
C GLU A 87 5.03 16.24 5.58
N VAL A 88 4.44 15.06 5.75
CA VAL A 88 5.15 13.79 5.94
C VAL A 88 4.83 12.89 4.74
N PRO A 89 5.75 12.67 3.81
CA PRO A 89 5.57 11.71 2.74
C PRO A 89 5.29 10.29 3.27
N MET A 90 4.54 9.50 2.51
CA MET A 90 4.15 8.14 2.94
C MET A 90 5.37 7.24 3.25
N PHE A 91 6.48 7.42 2.55
CA PHE A 91 7.71 6.67 2.73
C PHE A 91 8.62 7.17 3.88
N ARG A 92 8.14 8.16 4.67
CA ARG A 92 8.86 8.69 5.85
C ARG A 92 8.08 8.45 7.12
N GLU A 93 8.83 8.17 8.19
CA GLU A 93 8.22 7.99 9.51
C GLU A 93 7.91 9.34 10.17
N LEU A 94 6.70 9.46 10.71
CA LEU A 94 6.28 10.67 11.44
C LEU A 94 7.17 10.95 12.66
N THR A 95 7.63 9.90 13.32
CA THR A 95 8.47 9.96 14.53
C THR A 95 9.84 10.52 14.24
N GLU A 96 10.37 10.37 13.05
CA GLU A 96 11.65 10.91 12.61
C GLU A 96 11.59 12.43 12.38
N LYS A 97 10.37 12.99 12.24
CA LYS A 97 10.11 14.42 11.99
C LYS A 97 10.88 14.98 10.77
N ASP A 98 11.11 14.11 9.81
CA ASP A 98 11.68 14.46 8.52
C ASP A 98 10.55 14.93 7.57
N PHE A 99 10.29 16.24 7.62
CA PHE A 99 9.21 16.85 6.88
C PHE A 99 9.67 17.28 5.48
N LEU A 100 8.86 16.97 4.46
CA LEU A 100 9.10 17.47 3.11
C LEU A 100 8.82 18.98 3.01
N THR A 101 7.75 19.43 3.66
CA THR A 101 7.35 20.84 3.71
C THR A 101 7.06 21.24 5.15
N VAL A 102 7.49 22.46 5.52
CA VAL A 102 7.17 23.11 6.80
C VAL A 102 6.71 24.52 6.52
N GLN A 103 5.40 24.77 6.66
CA GLN A 103 4.82 26.07 6.40
C GLN A 103 4.13 26.63 7.64
N ARG A 104 4.49 27.87 8.04
CA ARG A 104 3.78 28.56 9.12
C ARG A 104 2.32 28.78 8.73
N VAL A 105 1.39 28.35 9.57
CA VAL A 105 -0.03 28.61 9.38
C VAL A 105 -0.42 29.96 9.96
N LYS A 106 -1.32 30.65 9.28
CA LYS A 106 -1.80 32.00 9.66
C LYS A 106 -3.25 31.89 10.14
N GLY A 107 -3.56 32.59 11.20
CA GLY A 107 -4.91 32.72 11.74
C GLY A 107 -4.98 32.36 13.23
N PRO A 108 -5.97 32.90 13.96
CA PRO A 108 -6.08 32.72 15.41
C PRO A 108 -6.73 31.39 15.82
N LYS A 109 -7.52 30.77 14.94
CA LYS A 109 -8.31 29.56 15.26
C LYS A 109 -8.35 28.54 14.13
N LYS A 110 -8.47 29.01 12.88
CA LYS A 110 -8.56 28.15 11.68
C LYS A 110 -7.46 28.51 10.71
N PHE A 111 -7.04 27.55 9.91
CA PHE A 111 -6.09 27.78 8.82
C PHE A 111 -6.60 27.10 7.53
N LYS A 112 -6.12 27.62 6.41
CA LYS A 112 -6.16 27.01 5.09
C LYS A 112 -4.80 27.23 4.45
N ALA A 113 -4.24 26.17 3.86
CA ALA A 113 -2.99 26.17 3.11
C ALA A 113 -3.20 25.46 1.77
N ASP A 114 -2.45 25.85 0.76
CA ASP A 114 -2.59 25.39 -0.59
C ASP A 114 -1.21 25.12 -1.20
N PHE A 115 -1.05 23.95 -1.83
CA PHE A 115 0.21 23.46 -2.39
C PHE A 115 0.00 22.94 -3.80
N ASP A 116 1.07 22.94 -4.61
CA ASP A 116 1.08 22.16 -5.84
C ASP A 116 0.96 20.67 -5.51
N ARG A 117 0.15 19.93 -6.26
CA ARG A 117 -0.03 18.49 -6.05
C ARG A 117 1.27 17.73 -6.16
N TYR A 118 2.13 18.16 -7.06
CA TYR A 118 3.38 17.47 -7.30
C TYR A 118 4.56 18.23 -6.70
N ALA A 119 5.44 17.49 -6.03
CA ALA A 119 6.73 17.96 -5.53
C ALA A 119 7.85 17.19 -6.20
N GLU A 120 9.06 17.69 -6.06
CA GLU A 120 10.27 16.96 -6.42
C GLU A 120 11.01 16.53 -5.15
N VAL A 121 11.37 15.26 -5.08
CA VAL A 121 12.09 14.65 -3.98
C VAL A 121 13.19 13.78 -4.57
N ASP A 122 14.43 14.07 -4.25
CA ASP A 122 15.61 13.32 -4.73
C ASP A 122 15.64 13.15 -6.26
N GLY A 123 15.24 14.19 -7.01
CA GLY A 123 15.19 14.18 -8.47
C GLY A 123 14.05 13.36 -9.06
N GLN A 124 13.09 12.95 -8.26
CA GLN A 124 11.89 12.24 -8.69
C GLN A 124 10.63 13.04 -8.35
N ARG A 125 9.64 12.95 -9.22
CA ARG A 125 8.32 13.55 -8.98
C ARG A 125 7.59 12.76 -7.90
N TYR A 126 7.08 13.46 -6.91
CA TYR A 126 6.26 12.94 -5.81
C TYR A 126 4.84 13.51 -5.88
N ASP A 127 3.82 12.66 -5.79
CA ASP A 127 2.42 13.07 -5.71
C ASP A 127 2.02 13.22 -4.23
N ARG A 128 1.66 14.44 -3.83
CA ARG A 128 1.20 14.78 -2.48
C ARG A 128 -0.14 14.14 -2.09
N LEU A 129 -0.81 13.45 -3.01
CA LEU A 129 -1.91 12.54 -2.69
C LEU A 129 -1.51 11.54 -1.59
N TYR A 130 -0.25 11.15 -1.55
CA TYR A 130 0.29 10.18 -0.58
C TYR A 130 0.91 10.83 0.66
N SER A 131 0.73 12.14 0.83
CA SER A 131 1.24 12.84 2.00
C SER A 131 0.28 12.75 3.18
N ARG A 132 0.88 12.61 4.37
CA ARG A 132 0.22 12.79 5.64
C ARG A 132 0.56 14.18 6.18
N TRP A 133 -0.43 14.93 6.60
CA TRP A 133 -0.28 16.29 7.08
C TRP A 133 -0.46 16.36 8.59
N VAL A 134 0.45 17.05 9.28
CA VAL A 134 0.39 17.25 10.73
C VAL A 134 0.64 18.70 11.08
N LEU A 135 0.15 19.13 12.25
CA LEU A 135 0.52 20.42 12.85
C LEU A 135 1.60 20.23 13.91
N ALA A 136 2.55 21.14 13.93
CA ALA A 136 3.64 21.13 14.90
C ALA A 136 4.05 22.55 15.35
N GLN A 137 4.69 22.63 16.49
CA GLN A 137 5.30 23.87 17.02
C GLN A 137 6.81 23.74 17.10
N LYS A 138 7.52 24.85 16.93
CA LYS A 138 8.96 24.90 17.23
C LYS A 138 9.19 24.80 18.74
N SER A 139 10.14 23.98 19.14
CA SER A 139 10.62 23.85 20.50
C SER A 139 12.15 23.94 20.54
N GLN A 140 12.73 23.98 21.72
CA GLN A 140 14.19 23.97 21.89
C GLN A 140 14.83 22.69 21.31
N ASN A 141 14.07 21.57 21.28
CA ASN A 141 14.52 20.26 20.80
C ASN A 141 13.94 19.90 19.43
N GLY A 142 13.64 20.89 18.57
CA GLY A 142 13.07 20.69 17.25
C GLY A 142 11.54 20.85 17.21
N MET A 143 10.86 20.14 16.30
CA MET A 143 9.43 20.26 16.13
C MET A 143 8.66 19.36 17.11
N LEU A 144 7.64 19.93 17.77
CA LEU A 144 6.73 19.21 18.67
C LEU A 144 5.38 19.05 17.97
N ILE A 145 4.99 17.82 17.66
CA ILE A 145 3.72 17.50 17.00
C ILE A 145 2.56 17.84 17.92
N CYS A 146 1.58 18.57 17.40
CA CYS A 146 0.40 19.04 18.13
C CYS A 146 -0.94 18.70 17.45
N SER A 147 -0.94 17.79 16.46
CA SER A 147 -2.13 17.17 15.87
C SER A 147 -1.88 15.70 15.55
N HIS A 148 -2.94 14.95 15.30
CA HIS A 148 -2.82 13.69 14.56
C HIS A 148 -2.47 13.95 13.10
N GLY A 149 -1.91 12.93 12.43
CA GLY A 149 -1.66 12.96 11.00
C GLY A 149 -2.94 12.72 10.22
N HIS A 150 -3.13 13.44 9.12
CA HIS A 150 -4.30 13.40 8.29
C HIS A 150 -3.93 13.20 6.82
N TYR A 151 -4.52 12.20 6.17
CA TYR A 151 -4.36 11.93 4.74
C TYR A 151 -5.46 12.62 3.92
N ALA A 152 -5.42 12.46 2.60
CA ALA A 152 -6.44 12.99 1.72
C ALA A 152 -7.83 12.40 2.01
N ASP A 153 -8.83 13.27 2.21
CA ASP A 153 -10.25 12.91 2.39
C ASP A 153 -10.97 12.88 1.06
N ASP A 154 -10.71 13.90 0.25
CA ASP A 154 -11.37 14.11 -1.04
C ASP A 154 -10.34 14.11 -2.15
N VAL A 155 -10.50 13.19 -3.09
CA VAL A 155 -9.68 13.12 -4.30
C VAL A 155 -10.60 13.28 -5.50
N LYS A 156 -10.29 14.22 -6.39
CA LYS A 156 -11.04 14.38 -7.64
C LYS A 156 -10.89 13.14 -8.50
N ALA A 157 -11.97 12.40 -8.66
CA ALA A 157 -12.02 11.23 -9.52
C ALA A 157 -11.95 11.62 -11.00
N LYS A 158 -11.23 10.85 -11.82
CA LYS A 158 -11.19 11.03 -13.27
C LYS A 158 -12.52 10.70 -13.93
N TYR A 159 -13.21 9.67 -13.42
CA TYR A 159 -14.51 9.23 -13.90
C TYR A 159 -15.53 9.28 -12.78
N ASP A 160 -16.65 9.94 -13.03
CA ASP A 160 -17.84 9.89 -12.16
C ASP A 160 -18.74 8.76 -12.67
N LEU A 161 -18.54 7.57 -12.12
CA LEU A 161 -19.28 6.39 -12.53
C LEU A 161 -20.42 6.12 -11.53
N PRO A 162 -21.61 5.77 -12.02
CA PRO A 162 -22.73 5.45 -11.14
C PRO A 162 -22.38 4.20 -10.30
N ARG A 163 -22.85 4.21 -9.05
CA ARG A 163 -22.75 3.04 -8.20
C ARG A 163 -23.68 1.95 -8.72
N GLU A 164 -23.12 0.85 -9.13
CA GLU A 164 -23.86 -0.35 -9.51
C GLU A 164 -23.94 -1.33 -8.32
N VAL A 165 -25.04 -2.04 -8.19
CA VAL A 165 -25.27 -3.04 -7.15
C VAL A 165 -25.65 -4.37 -7.80
N PRO A 166 -25.26 -5.53 -7.23
CA PRO A 166 -25.61 -6.81 -7.80
C PRO A 166 -27.12 -7.07 -7.71
N ALA A 167 -27.69 -7.69 -8.73
CA ALA A 167 -29.12 -8.00 -8.79
C ALA A 167 -29.56 -9.03 -7.72
N SER A 168 -28.64 -9.81 -7.16
CA SER A 168 -28.89 -10.77 -6.10
C SER A 168 -27.69 -10.89 -5.16
N LYS A 169 -27.81 -11.70 -4.09
CA LYS A 169 -26.70 -12.00 -3.17
C LYS A 169 -25.83 -13.18 -3.60
N LYS A 170 -26.06 -13.73 -4.81
CA LYS A 170 -25.27 -14.86 -5.32
C LYS A 170 -23.92 -14.36 -5.85
N GLY A 171 -22.82 -14.89 -5.31
CA GLY A 171 -21.47 -14.51 -5.69
C GLY A 171 -20.51 -15.70 -5.73
N ILE A 172 -19.43 -15.57 -6.51
CA ILE A 172 -18.30 -16.51 -6.55
C ILE A 172 -17.00 -15.78 -6.20
N GLY A 173 -16.20 -16.38 -5.32
CA GLY A 173 -14.86 -15.94 -5.00
C GLY A 173 -13.81 -16.50 -5.94
N GLY A 174 -12.80 -15.69 -6.32
CA GLY A 174 -11.67 -16.11 -7.13
C GLY A 174 -12.04 -16.51 -8.57
N PHE A 175 -12.95 -15.76 -9.18
CA PHE A 175 -13.43 -16.01 -10.54
C PHE A 175 -12.35 -15.75 -11.60
N GLY A 176 -12.36 -16.53 -12.68
CA GLY A 176 -11.60 -16.32 -13.90
C GLY A 176 -12.35 -16.92 -15.10
N ALA A 177 -12.28 -16.26 -16.27
CA ALA A 177 -13.00 -16.70 -17.47
C ALA A 177 -12.56 -18.07 -18.02
N ASN A 178 -11.38 -18.53 -17.66
CA ASN A 178 -10.88 -19.89 -17.93
C ASN A 178 -11.24 -20.88 -16.82
N ARG A 179 -11.94 -20.43 -15.78
CA ARG A 179 -12.30 -21.18 -14.60
C ARG A 179 -13.64 -20.67 -14.10
N PHE A 180 -14.61 -21.54 -13.92
CA PHE A 180 -15.97 -21.20 -13.46
C PHE A 180 -16.83 -20.36 -14.44
N ALA A 181 -16.46 -20.25 -15.72
CA ALA A 181 -17.23 -19.44 -16.68
C ALA A 181 -18.69 -19.90 -16.79
N SER A 182 -18.94 -21.23 -16.86
CA SER A 182 -20.30 -21.80 -16.91
C SER A 182 -21.13 -21.54 -15.66
N ASP A 183 -20.49 -21.33 -14.52
CA ASP A 183 -21.18 -21.17 -13.25
C ASP A 183 -21.89 -19.82 -13.13
N LEU A 184 -21.42 -18.81 -13.87
CA LEU A 184 -22.11 -17.50 -13.91
C LEU A 184 -23.54 -17.66 -14.42
N ASP A 185 -23.70 -18.39 -15.51
CA ASP A 185 -25.00 -18.56 -16.16
C ASP A 185 -25.87 -19.64 -15.46
N SER A 186 -25.26 -20.80 -15.10
CA SER A 186 -25.99 -21.92 -14.51
C SER A 186 -26.48 -21.68 -13.07
N LEU A 187 -25.82 -20.80 -12.33
CA LEU A 187 -26.13 -20.49 -10.94
C LEU A 187 -26.69 -19.07 -10.74
N ASP A 188 -26.95 -18.32 -11.81
CA ASP A 188 -27.41 -16.92 -11.79
C ASP A 188 -26.50 -16.06 -10.88
N ILE A 189 -25.20 -16.14 -11.07
CA ILE A 189 -24.21 -15.37 -10.28
C ILE A 189 -24.23 -13.91 -10.72
N THR A 190 -24.36 -13.00 -9.76
CA THR A 190 -24.47 -11.56 -10.02
C THR A 190 -23.30 -10.74 -9.47
N SER A 191 -22.38 -11.38 -8.70
CA SER A 191 -21.16 -10.76 -8.25
C SER A 191 -19.99 -11.73 -8.17
N VAL A 192 -18.77 -11.26 -8.42
CA VAL A 192 -17.54 -12.05 -8.31
C VAL A 192 -16.42 -11.29 -7.63
N THR A 193 -15.48 -12.03 -7.01
CA THR A 193 -14.16 -11.49 -6.71
C THR A 193 -13.16 -11.97 -7.76
N VAL A 194 -12.25 -11.07 -8.16
CA VAL A 194 -11.13 -11.36 -9.08
C VAL A 194 -9.84 -10.97 -8.40
N ASN A 195 -8.88 -11.88 -8.32
CA ASN A 195 -7.55 -11.57 -7.81
C ASN A 195 -6.70 -10.95 -8.92
N MET A 196 -6.18 -9.75 -8.67
CA MET A 196 -5.32 -9.00 -9.60
C MET A 196 -3.91 -8.90 -9.03
N TRP A 197 -3.02 -9.71 -9.58
CA TRP A 197 -1.62 -9.76 -9.19
C TRP A 197 -0.83 -8.67 -9.87
N LEU A 198 -0.04 -7.89 -9.10
CA LEU A 198 0.81 -6.83 -9.64
C LEU A 198 2.11 -7.35 -10.30
N GLY A 199 2.29 -8.66 -10.37
CA GLY A 199 3.43 -9.30 -11.03
C GLY A 199 3.55 -9.05 -12.54
N PHE A 200 2.57 -8.38 -13.14
CA PHE A 200 2.63 -7.94 -14.53
C PHE A 200 3.54 -6.73 -14.77
N MET A 201 3.98 -6.04 -13.70
CA MET A 201 4.79 -4.82 -13.79
C MET A 201 6.24 -5.12 -14.13
N SER A 202 6.82 -4.29 -15.01
CA SER A 202 8.24 -4.27 -15.34
C SER A 202 8.77 -2.84 -15.42
N LEU A 203 10.04 -2.68 -15.08
CA LEU A 203 10.81 -1.44 -15.23
C LEU A 203 11.54 -1.37 -16.57
N THR A 204 11.61 -2.51 -17.28
CA THR A 204 12.34 -2.64 -18.54
C THR A 204 11.39 -2.89 -19.70
N PRO A 205 11.64 -2.29 -20.89
CA PRO A 205 10.87 -2.55 -22.09
C PRO A 205 11.05 -4.00 -22.57
N SER A 206 10.01 -4.55 -23.20
CA SER A 206 10.08 -5.76 -24.01
C SER A 206 9.10 -5.64 -25.19
N ASP A 207 9.28 -6.45 -26.23
CA ASP A 207 8.43 -6.41 -27.43
C ASP A 207 6.95 -6.74 -27.11
N ASP A 208 6.71 -7.56 -26.11
CA ASP A 208 5.39 -7.96 -25.66
C ASP A 208 4.84 -7.09 -24.52
N ALA A 209 5.50 -6.00 -24.15
CA ALA A 209 5.02 -5.11 -23.08
C ALA A 209 4.06 -4.05 -23.61
N ILE A 210 3.21 -3.57 -22.70
CA ILE A 210 2.37 -2.38 -22.89
C ILE A 210 3.04 -1.24 -22.16
N PRO A 211 3.63 -0.25 -22.85
CA PRO A 211 4.20 0.92 -22.19
C PRO A 211 3.09 1.84 -21.68
N PHE A 212 3.30 2.47 -20.54
CA PHE A 212 2.44 3.52 -20.01
C PHE A 212 3.22 4.47 -19.10
N ASP A 213 2.78 5.71 -19.05
CA ASP A 213 3.45 6.75 -18.29
C ASP A 213 2.73 7.01 -16.97
N TYR A 214 3.48 7.09 -15.89
CA TYR A 214 3.00 7.54 -14.59
C TYR A 214 4.04 8.45 -13.94
N ASN A 215 3.59 9.60 -13.45
CA ASN A 215 4.39 10.54 -12.66
C ASN A 215 5.74 10.92 -13.29
N GLY A 216 5.77 11.05 -14.64
CA GLY A 216 6.96 11.45 -15.40
C GLY A 216 7.93 10.31 -15.73
N ARG A 217 7.57 9.06 -15.48
CA ARG A 217 8.35 7.86 -15.82
C ARG A 217 7.51 6.88 -16.63
N THR A 218 8.13 6.23 -17.63
CA THR A 218 7.50 5.13 -18.37
C THR A 218 7.71 3.80 -17.63
N TYR A 219 6.61 3.08 -17.45
CA TYR A 219 6.56 1.72 -16.93
C TYR A 219 5.99 0.77 -17.98
N TYR A 220 6.09 -0.53 -17.74
CA TYR A 220 5.71 -1.55 -18.70
C TYR A 220 4.83 -2.61 -18.05
N ALA A 221 3.75 -3.00 -18.72
CA ALA A 221 2.88 -4.07 -18.26
C ALA A 221 3.00 -5.29 -19.20
N ASP A 222 3.15 -6.48 -18.64
CA ASP A 222 3.15 -7.74 -19.38
C ASP A 222 1.81 -7.91 -20.12
N ARG A 223 1.85 -7.90 -21.46
CA ARG A 223 0.66 -7.96 -22.32
C ARG A 223 -0.18 -9.20 -22.07
N LYS A 224 0.46 -10.36 -21.93
CA LYS A 224 -0.23 -11.64 -21.76
C LYS A 224 -0.97 -11.69 -20.43
N ALA A 225 -0.38 -11.18 -19.36
CA ALA A 225 -1.04 -11.08 -18.05
C ALA A 225 -2.25 -10.14 -18.11
N ILE A 226 -2.11 -8.98 -18.78
CA ILE A 226 -3.19 -8.00 -18.93
C ILE A 226 -4.31 -8.55 -19.82
N GLU A 227 -4.02 -9.23 -20.92
CA GLU A 227 -5.03 -9.90 -21.74
C GLU A 227 -5.82 -10.96 -20.96
N GLY A 228 -5.19 -11.63 -20.00
CA GLY A 228 -5.86 -12.54 -19.07
C GLY A 228 -6.90 -11.85 -18.18
N PHE A 229 -6.55 -10.66 -17.66
CA PHE A 229 -7.50 -9.81 -16.94
C PHE A 229 -8.60 -9.28 -17.85
N ASP A 230 -8.25 -8.74 -19.02
CA ASP A 230 -9.20 -8.24 -20.01
C ASP A 230 -10.26 -9.28 -20.34
N LYS A 231 -9.85 -10.50 -20.69
CA LYS A 231 -10.75 -11.61 -21.00
C LYS A 231 -11.72 -11.90 -19.85
N THR A 232 -11.22 -11.91 -18.63
CA THR A 232 -12.05 -12.18 -17.43
C THR A 232 -13.06 -11.06 -17.20
N LEU A 233 -12.60 -9.80 -17.27
CA LEU A 233 -13.43 -8.64 -16.98
C LEU A 233 -14.42 -8.32 -18.11
N GLN A 234 -14.06 -8.55 -19.37
CA GLN A 234 -15.00 -8.47 -20.50
C GLN A 234 -16.08 -9.53 -20.41
N TYR A 235 -15.72 -10.76 -19.98
CA TYR A 235 -16.68 -11.84 -19.80
C TYR A 235 -17.73 -11.49 -18.73
N THR A 236 -17.33 -10.91 -17.61
CA THR A 236 -18.23 -10.46 -16.55
C THR A 236 -19.05 -9.24 -16.97
N ALA A 237 -18.42 -8.26 -17.66
CA ALA A 237 -19.11 -7.06 -18.12
C ALA A 237 -20.21 -7.34 -19.16
N ALA A 238 -20.02 -8.35 -20.02
CA ALA A 238 -21.04 -8.78 -20.98
C ALA A 238 -22.28 -9.41 -20.32
N ARG A 239 -22.24 -9.67 -19.01
CA ARG A 239 -23.31 -10.29 -18.20
C ARG A 239 -23.80 -9.38 -17.07
N ASP A 240 -23.38 -8.15 -17.05
CA ASP A 240 -23.67 -7.18 -15.98
C ASP A 240 -23.34 -7.71 -14.56
N VAL A 241 -22.29 -8.54 -14.46
CA VAL A 241 -21.83 -9.11 -13.19
C VAL A 241 -20.92 -8.09 -12.49
N ILE A 242 -21.24 -7.80 -11.23
CA ILE A 242 -20.44 -6.89 -10.39
C ILE A 242 -19.11 -7.55 -10.04
N VAL A 243 -18.00 -6.84 -10.30
CA VAL A 243 -16.65 -7.31 -10.01
C VAL A 243 -16.05 -6.54 -8.83
N ASN A 244 -15.59 -7.31 -7.83
CA ASN A 244 -14.76 -6.84 -6.73
C ASN A 244 -13.33 -7.33 -7.00
N ALA A 245 -12.42 -6.42 -7.36
CA ALA A 245 -11.03 -6.75 -7.63
C ALA A 245 -10.18 -6.67 -6.35
N ILE A 246 -9.51 -7.76 -6.02
CA ILE A 246 -8.56 -7.83 -4.90
C ILE A 246 -7.16 -7.67 -5.47
N VAL A 247 -6.49 -6.58 -5.10
CA VAL A 247 -5.10 -6.34 -5.48
C VAL A 247 -4.19 -7.16 -4.57
N LEU A 248 -3.32 -7.96 -5.17
CA LEU A 248 -2.38 -8.82 -4.46
C LEU A 248 -0.95 -8.60 -4.97
N ILE A 249 0.01 -8.67 -4.06
CA ILE A 249 1.43 -8.57 -4.39
C ILE A 249 2.10 -9.91 -4.12
N ALA A 250 2.70 -10.47 -5.16
CA ALA A 250 3.54 -11.66 -5.04
C ALA A 250 4.94 -11.27 -4.54
N PRO A 251 5.69 -12.18 -3.92
CA PRO A 251 7.10 -11.97 -3.60
C PRO A 251 7.96 -11.77 -4.84
N GLU A 252 9.16 -11.18 -4.69
CA GLU A 252 10.12 -10.94 -5.78
C GLU A 252 10.31 -12.16 -6.69
N ARG A 253 10.38 -13.35 -6.09
CA ARG A 253 10.58 -14.61 -6.82
C ARG A 253 9.54 -14.88 -7.91
N SER A 254 8.34 -14.31 -7.79
CA SER A 254 7.22 -14.50 -8.71
C SER A 254 7.18 -13.47 -9.85
N PHE A 255 7.98 -12.41 -9.79
CA PHE A 255 8.07 -11.42 -10.86
C PHE A 255 9.01 -11.90 -11.96
N ALA A 256 8.66 -11.64 -13.23
CA ALA A 256 9.57 -11.79 -14.36
C ALA A 256 10.71 -10.78 -14.26
N ASP A 257 10.39 -9.52 -14.06
CA ASP A 257 11.35 -8.45 -13.75
C ASP A 257 11.67 -8.45 -12.24
N LYS A 258 12.86 -8.96 -11.89
CA LYS A 258 13.31 -9.02 -10.50
C LYS A 258 13.55 -7.64 -9.88
N ALA A 259 13.90 -6.65 -10.68
CA ALA A 259 14.06 -5.27 -10.17
C ALA A 259 12.71 -4.69 -9.73
N ALA A 260 11.66 -4.88 -10.54
CA ALA A 260 10.30 -4.52 -10.13
C ALA A 260 9.84 -5.32 -8.91
N GLY A 261 10.09 -6.64 -8.89
CA GLY A 261 9.74 -7.50 -7.76
C GLY A 261 10.34 -7.04 -6.44
N ARG A 262 11.63 -6.65 -6.41
CA ARG A 262 12.30 -6.11 -5.21
C ARG A 262 11.68 -4.81 -4.70
N LEU A 263 11.19 -3.96 -5.59
CA LEU A 263 10.52 -2.72 -5.19
C LEU A 263 9.13 -2.96 -4.62
N PHE A 264 8.44 -4.01 -5.06
CA PHE A 264 7.13 -4.39 -4.51
C PHE A 264 7.23 -5.14 -3.19
N GLU A 265 8.27 -5.97 -3.03
CA GLU A 265 8.41 -6.83 -1.85
C GLU A 265 8.67 -6.00 -0.59
N HIS A 266 7.86 -6.21 0.45
CA HIS A 266 8.02 -5.52 1.72
C HIS A 266 9.35 -5.89 2.37
N PRO A 267 10.08 -4.94 2.98
CA PRO A 267 11.37 -5.22 3.62
C PRO A 267 11.34 -6.30 4.71
N ASP A 268 10.17 -6.51 5.32
CA ASP A 268 9.94 -7.52 6.35
C ASP A 268 9.50 -8.88 5.80
N PHE A 269 9.50 -9.05 4.48
CA PHE A 269 9.08 -10.31 3.88
C PHE A 269 9.99 -11.47 4.33
N ASP A 270 9.34 -12.54 4.83
CA ASP A 270 10.03 -13.80 5.12
C ASP A 270 9.90 -14.75 3.92
N PRO A 271 10.98 -15.44 3.48
CA PRO A 271 10.92 -16.37 2.36
C PRO A 271 9.87 -17.49 2.48
N ALA A 272 9.41 -17.81 3.70
CA ALA A 272 8.32 -18.73 3.95
C ALA A 272 6.94 -18.08 3.75
N GLY A 273 6.85 -16.74 3.60
CA GLY A 273 5.63 -16.01 3.29
C GLY A 273 5.11 -16.33 1.89
N ILE A 274 3.80 -16.23 1.71
CA ILE A 274 3.11 -16.55 0.44
C ILE A 274 2.92 -15.28 -0.39
N TYR A 275 2.51 -14.20 0.25
CA TYR A 275 2.26 -12.87 -0.30
C TYR A 275 3.08 -11.85 0.47
N THR A 276 3.21 -10.67 -0.08
CA THR A 276 3.81 -9.54 0.63
C THR A 276 2.84 -8.37 0.71
N MET A 277 2.94 -7.60 1.79
CA MET A 277 2.32 -6.28 1.83
C MET A 277 3.10 -5.31 0.94
N PRO A 278 2.49 -4.20 0.50
CA PRO A 278 3.16 -3.24 -0.37
C PRO A 278 4.36 -2.61 0.33
N ASN A 279 5.45 -2.48 -0.40
CA ASN A 279 6.62 -1.73 0.04
C ASN A 279 6.38 -0.22 -0.19
N MET A 280 6.13 0.51 0.89
CA MET A 280 5.95 1.97 0.89
C MET A 280 7.12 2.71 1.57
N THR A 281 8.29 2.07 1.66
CA THR A 281 9.43 2.59 2.43
C THR A 281 10.38 3.46 1.60
N THR A 282 10.19 3.53 0.29
CA THR A 282 10.96 4.41 -0.61
C THR A 282 10.05 5.09 -1.62
N LEU A 283 10.48 6.24 -2.14
CA LEU A 283 9.75 6.94 -3.19
C LEU A 283 9.63 6.09 -4.47
N GLU A 284 10.68 5.36 -4.82
CA GLU A 284 10.67 4.51 -6.02
C GLU A 284 9.67 3.36 -5.89
N SER A 285 9.61 2.71 -4.74
CA SER A 285 8.63 1.64 -4.44
C SER A 285 7.20 2.18 -4.45
N LEU A 286 6.97 3.34 -3.83
CA LEU A 286 5.68 4.01 -3.83
C LEU A 286 5.23 4.36 -5.26
N ASN A 287 6.12 4.97 -6.06
CA ASN A 287 5.80 5.33 -7.45
C ASN A 287 5.48 4.11 -8.31
N LEU A 288 6.21 3.01 -8.16
CA LEU A 288 5.93 1.77 -8.90
C LEU A 288 4.58 1.16 -8.50
N TYR A 289 4.27 1.12 -7.21
CA TYR A 289 2.97 0.66 -6.73
C TYR A 289 1.83 1.54 -7.24
N ALA A 290 1.97 2.86 -7.12
CA ALA A 290 0.99 3.82 -7.61
C ALA A 290 0.79 3.72 -9.13
N ALA A 291 1.86 3.55 -9.89
CA ALA A 291 1.79 3.33 -11.34
C ALA A 291 0.99 2.07 -11.70
N ALA A 292 1.18 0.97 -10.95
CA ALA A 292 0.41 -0.26 -11.17
C ALA A 292 -1.09 -0.06 -10.91
N ILE A 293 -1.44 0.62 -9.82
CA ILE A 293 -2.84 0.92 -9.48
C ILE A 293 -3.46 1.88 -10.50
N ASP A 294 -2.74 2.92 -10.90
CA ASP A 294 -3.20 3.89 -11.91
C ASP A 294 -3.49 3.20 -13.25
N PHE A 295 -2.58 2.36 -13.72
CA PHE A 295 -2.75 1.58 -14.94
C PHE A 295 -4.00 0.68 -14.90
N LEU A 296 -4.21 -0.03 -13.79
CA LEU A 296 -5.39 -0.89 -13.63
C LEU A 296 -6.68 -0.07 -13.54
N ALA A 297 -6.66 1.02 -12.78
CA ALA A 297 -7.82 1.90 -12.63
C ALA A 297 -8.18 2.57 -13.96
N GLU A 298 -7.19 3.12 -14.68
CA GLU A 298 -7.41 3.73 -16.00
C GLU A 298 -8.01 2.73 -17.00
N ARG A 299 -7.55 1.48 -16.97
CA ARG A 299 -8.01 0.44 -17.90
C ARG A 299 -9.42 -0.06 -17.57
N TYR A 300 -9.71 -0.30 -16.29
CA TYR A 300 -10.92 -1.02 -15.85
C TYR A 300 -11.98 -0.17 -15.16
N SER A 301 -11.77 1.13 -15.05
CA SER A 301 -12.81 2.09 -14.61
C SER A 301 -13.32 2.98 -15.74
N ARG A 302 -13.10 2.59 -16.98
CA ARG A 302 -13.56 3.35 -18.16
C ARG A 302 -15.08 3.27 -18.32
N PRO A 303 -15.76 4.38 -18.69
CA PRO A 303 -17.19 4.35 -18.96
C PRO A 303 -17.59 3.42 -20.12
N ASP A 304 -16.71 3.27 -21.12
CA ASP A 304 -16.95 2.46 -22.32
C ASP A 304 -16.82 0.92 -22.09
N LYS A 305 -16.35 0.51 -20.91
CA LYS A 305 -16.13 -0.90 -20.54
C LYS A 305 -15.28 -1.69 -21.56
N LYS A 306 -14.44 -1.01 -22.37
CA LYS A 306 -13.68 -1.62 -23.47
C LYS A 306 -12.89 -2.86 -23.07
N TYR A 307 -12.32 -2.84 -21.87
CA TYR A 307 -11.51 -3.93 -21.31
C TYR A 307 -12.23 -4.71 -20.21
N GLY A 308 -13.55 -4.52 -20.08
CA GLY A 308 -14.33 -4.94 -18.94
C GLY A 308 -14.40 -3.86 -17.85
N ARG A 309 -14.89 -4.21 -16.67
CA ARG A 309 -15.07 -3.26 -15.56
C ARG A 309 -14.78 -3.87 -14.20
N VAL A 310 -14.10 -3.11 -13.37
CA VAL A 310 -14.03 -3.31 -11.92
C VAL A 310 -14.97 -2.31 -11.25
N HIS A 311 -15.87 -2.80 -10.40
CA HIS A 311 -16.84 -1.98 -9.69
C HIS A 311 -16.35 -1.56 -8.31
N HIS A 312 -15.62 -2.46 -7.63
CA HIS A 312 -15.06 -2.21 -6.32
C HIS A 312 -13.61 -2.68 -6.28
N TRP A 313 -12.73 -1.81 -5.79
CA TRP A 313 -11.32 -2.11 -5.57
C TRP A 313 -11.08 -2.45 -4.10
N ILE A 314 -10.46 -3.58 -3.85
CA ILE A 314 -9.97 -4.00 -2.55
C ILE A 314 -8.45 -3.85 -2.59
N ALA A 315 -7.98 -2.74 -2.02
CA ALA A 315 -6.56 -2.40 -2.00
C ALA A 315 -5.85 -3.23 -0.93
N HIS A 316 -5.58 -4.47 -1.22
CA HIS A 316 -5.03 -5.55 -0.41
C HIS A 316 -6.07 -6.32 0.42
N ASN A 317 -5.85 -7.64 0.41
CA ASN A 317 -6.66 -8.57 1.17
C ASN A 317 -6.16 -8.65 2.61
N GLU A 318 -7.09 -8.68 3.57
CA GLU A 318 -6.80 -8.97 4.98
C GLU A 318 -5.62 -8.16 5.55
N VAL A 319 -5.70 -6.82 5.39
CA VAL A 319 -4.61 -5.91 5.83
C VAL A 319 -4.36 -5.96 7.33
N ASP A 320 -5.35 -6.34 8.13
CA ASP A 320 -5.28 -6.59 9.56
C ASP A 320 -4.46 -7.85 9.92
N ALA A 321 -4.31 -8.77 8.96
CA ALA A 321 -3.49 -9.98 9.07
C ALA A 321 -2.29 -9.98 8.10
N GLY A 322 -1.90 -8.84 7.56
CA GLY A 322 -0.82 -8.71 6.57
C GLY A 322 0.51 -9.32 7.00
N TRP A 323 0.81 -9.30 8.31
CA TRP A 323 1.98 -9.92 8.90
C TRP A 323 1.98 -11.46 8.77
N VAL A 324 0.82 -12.12 8.69
CA VAL A 324 0.73 -13.57 8.44
C VAL A 324 1.24 -13.91 7.04
N TRP A 325 0.87 -13.08 6.07
CA TRP A 325 1.23 -13.28 4.67
C TRP A 325 2.69 -12.89 4.39
N THR A 326 3.13 -11.77 4.94
CA THR A 326 4.45 -11.17 4.68
C THR A 326 5.56 -11.90 5.41
N ASN A 327 5.38 -12.24 6.66
CA ASN A 327 6.42 -12.86 7.49
C ASN A 327 6.03 -14.21 8.10
N ALA A 328 5.17 -14.95 7.42
CA ALA A 328 4.78 -16.32 7.75
C ALA A 328 4.25 -16.51 9.18
N GLY A 329 3.61 -15.48 9.74
CA GLY A 329 3.06 -15.53 11.09
C GLY A 329 4.11 -15.51 12.22
N ILE A 330 5.32 -15.09 11.92
CA ILE A 330 6.43 -15.06 12.90
C ILE A 330 6.30 -13.87 13.87
N LYS A 331 5.47 -12.89 13.55
CA LYS A 331 5.19 -11.73 14.41
C LYS A 331 3.85 -11.82 15.09
#